data_18d0ee9c25dd87095beafcc4521b00f8
#
_entry.id   18d0ee9c25dd87095beafcc4521b00f8
#
_cell.length_a   1.000
_cell.length_b   1.000
_cell.length_c   1.000
_cell.angle_alpha   90.00
_cell.angle_beta   90.00
_cell.angle_gamma   90.00
#
_symmetry.space_group_name_H-M   'P 1'
#
loop_
_entity.id
_entity.type
_entity.pdbx_description
1 polymer ?
#
loop_
_entity_poly.entity_id
_entity_poly.type
_entity_poly.pdbx_seq_one_letter_code
_entity_poly.pdbx_strand_id
1 'polypeptide(L)'
;MSATTGWLGTPAVMASIVRWTGPQGQTVVTFGDVRTADDVVLMIHGMAGSKERFLPLALACVNAGKAVVAVDLPFHGERRSEPHGSIMLYPPHPHFMKVSATVCNTLLAELPETLNAIGVTKPVTALGHSLGGRIAYHMALRNLAVKRVISVGSPIGVESIPKGATFTEKDHGYWKDIDPFAGTESIRRVPITFIHGEKDKVCPLFTIERLQGLINETSPDVKFAIKVIPDAGHELVGALEAAALAELLEA
;
A
#
# COMPACT_ATOMS: atom_id res chain seq x y z
N MET A 1 -9.62 35.49 -4.90
CA MET A 1 -8.69 34.59 -4.18
C MET A 1 -7.29 34.97 -4.57
N SER A 2 -6.46 35.45 -3.63
CA SER A 2 -5.08 35.82 -3.93
C SER A 2 -4.21 34.57 -4.03
N ALA A 3 -3.57 34.35 -5.17
CA ALA A 3 -2.56 33.29 -5.31
C ALA A 3 -1.33 33.68 -4.51
N THR A 4 -0.94 32.88 -3.54
CA THR A 4 0.36 32.98 -2.89
C THR A 4 1.40 32.32 -3.78
N THR A 5 2.37 33.07 -4.26
CA THR A 5 3.54 32.52 -4.97
C THR A 5 4.44 31.81 -3.98
N GLY A 6 4.66 30.51 -4.20
CA GLY A 6 5.65 29.76 -3.43
C GLY A 6 7.09 30.16 -3.77
N TRP A 7 8.07 29.68 -3.03
CA TRP A 7 9.49 29.99 -3.07
C TRP A 7 10.18 29.82 -4.43
N LEU A 8 9.53 29.20 -5.40
CA LEU A 8 10.05 28.95 -6.76
C LEU A 8 9.22 29.65 -7.87
N GLY A 9 8.37 30.60 -7.54
CA GLY A 9 7.59 31.34 -8.54
C GLY A 9 6.51 30.53 -9.26
N THR A 10 6.25 29.29 -8.85
CA THR A 10 5.12 28.50 -9.33
C THR A 10 3.86 28.83 -8.51
N PRO A 11 2.66 28.87 -9.12
CA PRO A 11 1.42 29.04 -8.39
C PRO A 11 1.32 27.95 -7.29
N ALA A 12 1.11 28.35 -6.05
CA ALA A 12 0.83 27.39 -5.00
C ALA A 12 -0.51 26.72 -5.27
N VAL A 13 -0.51 25.42 -5.51
CA VAL A 13 -1.73 24.65 -5.58
C VAL A 13 -2.27 24.53 -4.15
N MET A 14 -3.39 25.20 -3.88
CA MET A 14 -4.11 25.04 -2.63
C MET A 14 -4.79 23.66 -2.65
N ALA A 15 -4.12 22.65 -2.09
CA ALA A 15 -4.73 21.36 -1.87
C ALA A 15 -5.64 21.44 -0.62
N SER A 16 -6.89 21.04 -0.75
CA SER A 16 -7.72 20.78 0.43
C SER A 16 -7.18 19.53 1.14
N ILE A 17 -6.88 19.66 2.43
CA ILE A 17 -6.49 18.51 3.27
C ILE A 17 -7.63 18.29 4.25
N VAL A 18 -8.27 17.11 4.17
CA VAL A 18 -9.39 16.76 5.05
C VAL A 18 -9.05 15.49 5.82
N ARG A 19 -9.15 15.57 7.14
CA ARG A 19 -9.08 14.40 8.02
C ARG A 19 -10.48 13.85 8.24
N TRP A 20 -10.62 12.55 8.15
CA TRP A 20 -11.86 11.84 8.39
C TRP A 20 -11.63 10.67 9.34
N THR A 21 -12.59 10.42 10.23
CA THR A 21 -12.58 9.26 11.14
C THR A 21 -13.89 8.51 10.99
N GLY A 22 -13.81 7.25 10.63
CA GLY A 22 -14.96 6.37 10.46
C GLY A 22 -15.49 5.77 11.75
N PRO A 23 -16.68 5.17 11.71
CA PRO A 23 -17.36 4.66 12.88
C PRO A 23 -16.64 3.51 13.58
N GLN A 24 -15.75 2.79 12.87
CA GLN A 24 -14.93 1.70 13.42
C GLN A 24 -13.49 2.15 13.71
N GLY A 25 -13.26 3.46 13.83
CA GLY A 25 -11.94 4.01 14.09
C GLY A 25 -11.01 4.08 12.88
N GLN A 26 -11.54 3.93 11.65
CA GLN A 26 -10.75 4.18 10.44
C GLN A 26 -10.28 5.63 10.43
N THR A 27 -9.02 5.87 10.17
CA THR A 27 -8.44 7.20 10.06
C THR A 27 -7.86 7.41 8.68
N VAL A 28 -8.32 8.49 8.05
CA VAL A 28 -8.00 8.83 6.67
C VAL A 28 -7.64 10.31 6.58
N VAL A 29 -6.67 10.61 5.73
CA VAL A 29 -6.41 11.99 5.28
C VAL A 29 -6.55 12.01 3.76
N THR A 30 -7.32 12.97 3.25
CA THR A 30 -7.44 13.22 1.80
C THR A 30 -6.69 14.47 1.42
N PHE A 31 -6.10 14.46 0.24
CA PHE A 31 -5.44 15.60 -0.39
C PHE A 31 -6.09 15.84 -1.74
N GLY A 32 -6.52 17.07 -2.02
CA GLY A 32 -7.34 17.39 -3.17
C GLY A 32 -8.81 16.97 -2.99
N ASP A 33 -9.62 17.17 -4.02
CA ASP A 33 -11.04 16.78 -3.98
C ASP A 33 -11.22 15.35 -4.54
N VAL A 34 -11.30 14.38 -3.64
CA VAL A 34 -11.46 12.96 -3.98
C VAL A 34 -12.81 12.62 -4.62
N ARG A 35 -13.81 13.50 -4.51
CA ARG A 35 -15.16 13.29 -5.04
C ARG A 35 -15.26 13.60 -6.51
N THR A 36 -14.52 14.62 -6.96
CA THR A 36 -14.58 15.13 -8.33
C THR A 36 -13.36 14.73 -9.17
N ALA A 37 -12.26 14.34 -8.54
CA ALA A 37 -11.04 13.94 -9.25
C ALA A 37 -11.28 12.72 -10.16
N ASP A 38 -10.72 12.80 -11.37
CA ASP A 38 -10.74 11.67 -12.31
C ASP A 38 -9.80 10.55 -11.89
N ASP A 39 -8.72 10.88 -11.19
CA ASP A 39 -7.74 9.93 -10.69
C ASP A 39 -7.54 10.10 -9.20
N VAL A 40 -7.83 9.03 -8.46
CA VAL A 40 -7.65 8.96 -7.00
C VAL A 40 -6.61 7.90 -6.69
N VAL A 41 -5.58 8.31 -5.94
CA VAL A 41 -4.52 7.43 -5.43
C VAL A 41 -4.82 7.05 -3.98
N LEU A 42 -4.96 5.77 -3.69
CA LEU A 42 -5.02 5.24 -2.34
C LEU A 42 -3.60 4.87 -1.88
N MET A 43 -3.14 5.44 -0.77
CA MET A 43 -1.81 5.20 -0.21
C MET A 43 -1.89 4.42 1.10
N ILE A 44 -1.16 3.28 1.17
CA ILE A 44 -1.20 2.32 2.28
C ILE A 44 0.23 2.11 2.81
N HIS A 45 0.50 2.56 4.03
CA HIS A 45 1.82 2.50 4.64
C HIS A 45 2.24 1.09 5.08
N GLY A 46 3.52 0.91 5.39
CA GLY A 46 4.08 -0.34 5.93
C GLY A 46 3.88 -0.49 7.44
N MET A 47 4.38 -1.62 7.96
CA MET A 47 4.38 -1.91 9.39
C MET A 47 5.10 -0.80 10.16
N ALA A 48 4.62 -0.49 11.37
CA ALA A 48 5.10 0.57 12.24
C ALA A 48 5.05 2.00 11.67
N GLY A 49 4.45 2.18 10.47
CA GLY A 49 4.26 3.49 9.84
C GLY A 49 2.95 4.17 10.21
N SER A 50 2.67 5.25 9.50
CA SER A 50 1.39 5.97 9.52
C SER A 50 1.13 6.62 8.16
N LYS A 51 -0.10 7.08 7.94
CA LYS A 51 -0.52 7.76 6.70
C LYS A 51 0.28 9.02 6.37
N GLU A 52 0.83 9.70 7.39
CA GLU A 52 1.63 10.92 7.23
C GLU A 52 2.95 10.67 6.48
N ARG A 53 3.42 9.41 6.44
CA ARG A 53 4.63 9.04 5.70
C ARG A 53 4.53 9.36 4.20
N PHE A 54 3.33 9.42 3.67
CA PHE A 54 3.09 9.71 2.26
C PHE A 54 2.96 11.19 1.92
N LEU A 55 3.11 12.10 2.87
CA LEU A 55 2.92 13.53 2.63
C LEU A 55 3.69 14.07 1.41
N PRO A 56 4.99 13.76 1.20
CA PRO A 56 5.70 14.23 0.02
C PRO A 56 5.09 13.70 -1.30
N LEU A 57 4.79 12.40 -1.37
CA LEU A 57 4.17 11.78 -2.53
C LEU A 57 2.76 12.31 -2.78
N ALA A 58 1.97 12.51 -1.72
CA ALA A 58 0.61 13.03 -1.81
C ALA A 58 0.60 14.44 -2.39
N LEU A 59 1.50 15.32 -1.94
CA LEU A 59 1.62 16.68 -2.48
C LEU A 59 2.07 16.67 -3.95
N ALA A 60 2.98 15.79 -4.33
CA ALA A 60 3.41 15.64 -5.72
C ALA A 60 2.26 15.15 -6.61
N CYS A 61 1.44 14.19 -6.16
CA CYS A 61 0.25 13.72 -6.87
C CYS A 61 -0.77 14.85 -7.07
N VAL A 62 -1.04 15.65 -6.04
CA VAL A 62 -1.97 16.78 -6.13
C VAL A 62 -1.48 17.84 -7.10
N ASN A 63 -0.18 18.15 -7.10
CA ASN A 63 0.42 19.06 -8.06
C ASN A 63 0.28 18.55 -9.51
N ALA A 64 0.17 17.23 -9.70
CA ALA A 64 -0.07 16.59 -10.98
C ALA A 64 -1.58 16.42 -11.31
N GLY A 65 -2.48 17.02 -10.53
CA GLY A 65 -3.93 16.99 -10.76
C GLY A 65 -4.65 15.75 -10.26
N LYS A 66 -3.98 14.89 -9.46
CA LYS A 66 -4.59 13.70 -8.85
C LYS A 66 -5.07 14.03 -7.43
N ALA A 67 -6.10 13.34 -6.95
CA ALA A 67 -6.44 13.36 -5.54
C ALA A 67 -5.84 12.15 -4.81
N VAL A 68 -5.62 12.27 -3.50
CA VAL A 68 -5.01 11.22 -2.70
C VAL A 68 -5.85 10.90 -1.47
N VAL A 69 -5.93 9.62 -1.16
CA VAL A 69 -6.47 9.07 0.10
C VAL A 69 -5.33 8.32 0.79
N ALA A 70 -4.90 8.78 1.95
CA ALA A 70 -3.93 8.07 2.78
C ALA A 70 -4.62 7.52 4.03
N VAL A 71 -4.43 6.22 4.31
CA VAL A 71 -5.12 5.51 5.41
C VAL A 71 -4.13 5.01 6.46
N ASP A 72 -4.54 5.00 7.73
CA ASP A 72 -3.83 4.25 8.75
C ASP A 72 -4.24 2.78 8.74
N LEU A 73 -3.27 1.90 8.81
CA LEU A 73 -3.50 0.47 9.03
C LEU A 73 -4.14 0.24 10.41
N PRO A 74 -4.96 -0.81 10.60
CA PRO A 74 -5.37 -1.26 11.93
C PRO A 74 -4.18 -1.34 12.89
N PHE A 75 -4.32 -0.85 14.11
CA PHE A 75 -3.29 -0.79 15.16
C PHE A 75 -2.09 0.14 14.87
N HIS A 76 -2.15 0.97 13.83
CA HIS A 76 -1.08 1.90 13.46
C HIS A 76 -1.57 3.35 13.48
N GLY A 77 -0.61 4.30 13.44
CA GLY A 77 -0.93 5.72 13.39
C GLY A 77 -1.91 6.12 14.51
N GLU A 78 -2.99 6.77 14.14
CA GLU A 78 -4.05 7.19 15.08
C GLU A 78 -4.96 6.04 15.52
N ARG A 79 -4.87 4.87 14.87
CA ARG A 79 -5.61 3.64 15.24
C ARG A 79 -4.82 2.78 16.23
N ARG A 80 -3.70 3.28 16.74
CA ARG A 80 -2.83 2.56 17.66
C ARG A 80 -3.53 2.33 18.99
N SER A 81 -3.60 1.08 19.41
CA SER A 81 -4.15 0.66 20.69
C SER A 81 -3.24 -0.35 21.36
N GLU A 82 -3.05 -0.23 22.66
CA GLU A 82 -2.35 -1.24 23.45
C GLU A 82 -3.27 -2.47 23.67
N PRO A 83 -2.74 -3.70 23.71
CA PRO A 83 -1.32 -4.07 23.62
C PRO A 83 -0.80 -4.21 22.17
N HIS A 84 -1.66 -4.07 21.15
CA HIS A 84 -1.31 -4.37 19.76
C HIS A 84 -0.29 -3.40 19.16
N GLY A 85 -0.27 -2.15 19.61
CA GLY A 85 0.69 -1.16 19.13
C GLY A 85 2.16 -1.51 19.40
N SER A 86 2.44 -2.19 20.53
CA SER A 86 3.80 -2.64 20.88
C SER A 86 4.24 -3.86 20.07
N ILE A 87 3.30 -4.75 19.73
CA ILE A 87 3.55 -5.97 18.94
C ILE A 87 4.04 -5.63 17.53
N MET A 88 3.51 -4.54 16.95
CA MET A 88 3.82 -4.13 15.58
C MET A 88 5.19 -3.45 15.44
N LEU A 89 5.82 -3.05 16.55
CA LEU A 89 7.07 -2.28 16.51
C LEU A 89 8.34 -3.14 16.51
N TYR A 90 8.28 -4.38 17.00
CA TYR A 90 9.45 -5.21 17.22
C TYR A 90 9.23 -6.66 16.77
N PRO A 91 9.48 -7.00 15.49
CA PRO A 91 9.67 -8.38 15.10
C PRO A 91 11.01 -8.89 15.70
N PRO A 92 11.13 -10.17 16.10
CA PRO A 92 10.15 -11.23 15.89
C PRO A 92 9.19 -11.39 17.09
N HIS A 93 7.92 -11.07 16.89
CA HIS A 93 6.92 -11.33 17.92
C HIS A 93 6.20 -12.67 17.65
N PRO A 94 5.92 -13.50 18.69
CA PRO A 94 5.27 -14.80 18.51
C PRO A 94 3.87 -14.73 17.84
N HIS A 95 3.26 -13.56 17.77
CA HIS A 95 1.98 -13.34 17.11
C HIS A 95 2.07 -12.53 15.82
N PHE A 96 3.28 -12.38 15.26
CA PHE A 96 3.52 -11.56 14.06
C PHE A 96 2.60 -11.93 12.90
N MET A 97 2.45 -13.23 12.60
CA MET A 97 1.60 -13.69 11.49
C MET A 97 0.12 -13.41 11.75
N LYS A 98 -0.35 -13.69 12.95
CA LYS A 98 -1.73 -13.39 13.35
C LYS A 98 -2.04 -11.90 13.19
N VAL A 99 -1.16 -11.04 13.70
CA VAL A 99 -1.36 -9.59 13.62
C VAL A 99 -1.30 -9.11 12.17
N SER A 100 -0.35 -9.59 11.37
CA SER A 100 -0.24 -9.24 9.94
C SER A 100 -1.49 -9.65 9.16
N ALA A 101 -2.01 -10.86 9.38
CA ALA A 101 -3.24 -11.33 8.75
C ALA A 101 -4.45 -10.50 9.21
N THR A 102 -4.55 -10.20 10.51
CA THR A 102 -5.61 -9.34 11.04
C THR A 102 -5.59 -7.96 10.41
N VAL A 103 -4.41 -7.31 10.33
CA VAL A 103 -4.25 -6.00 9.70
C VAL A 103 -4.68 -6.03 8.24
N CYS A 104 -4.20 -7.01 7.46
CA CYS A 104 -4.57 -7.16 6.06
C CYS A 104 -6.07 -7.35 5.88
N ASN A 105 -6.65 -8.32 6.57
CA ASN A 105 -8.06 -8.69 6.41
C ASN A 105 -8.99 -7.57 6.88
N THR A 106 -8.69 -6.94 8.02
CA THR A 106 -9.48 -5.82 8.55
C THR A 106 -9.47 -4.64 7.58
N LEU A 107 -8.30 -4.20 7.12
CA LEU A 107 -8.26 -3.07 6.19
C LEU A 107 -8.97 -3.39 4.88
N LEU A 108 -8.74 -4.57 4.29
CA LEU A 108 -9.40 -4.95 3.04
C LEU A 108 -10.93 -5.03 3.16
N ALA A 109 -11.45 -5.42 4.33
CA ALA A 109 -12.89 -5.41 4.59
C ALA A 109 -13.45 -4.00 4.77
N GLU A 110 -12.69 -3.09 5.40
CA GLU A 110 -13.12 -1.71 5.67
C GLU A 110 -13.01 -0.77 4.45
N LEU A 111 -12.07 -1.02 3.53
CA LEU A 111 -11.76 -0.11 2.43
C LEU A 111 -12.97 0.27 1.57
N PRO A 112 -13.85 -0.65 1.13
CA PRO A 112 -14.98 -0.29 0.29
C PRO A 112 -15.93 0.72 0.97
N GLU A 113 -16.27 0.49 2.23
CA GLU A 113 -17.12 1.39 3.01
C GLU A 113 -16.42 2.73 3.27
N THR A 114 -15.14 2.68 3.64
CA THR A 114 -14.32 3.89 3.91
C THR A 114 -14.25 4.78 2.67
N LEU A 115 -13.92 4.22 1.50
CA LEU A 115 -13.81 4.97 0.25
C LEU A 115 -15.16 5.57 -0.15
N ASN A 116 -16.25 4.78 -0.05
CA ASN A 116 -17.59 5.26 -0.34
C ASN A 116 -18.02 6.41 0.60
N ALA A 117 -17.73 6.30 1.91
CA ALA A 117 -18.10 7.31 2.90
C ALA A 117 -17.44 8.67 2.65
N ILE A 118 -16.21 8.68 2.10
CA ILE A 118 -15.52 9.92 1.71
C ILE A 118 -15.85 10.37 0.27
N GLY A 119 -16.70 9.63 -0.44
CA GLY A 119 -17.20 9.96 -1.76
C GLY A 119 -16.33 9.46 -2.93
N VAL A 120 -15.43 8.52 -2.69
CA VAL A 120 -14.66 7.84 -3.76
C VAL A 120 -15.49 6.69 -4.31
N THR A 121 -16.05 6.88 -5.50
CA THR A 121 -16.93 5.90 -6.16
C THR A 121 -16.29 5.22 -7.37
N LYS A 122 -15.17 5.76 -7.86
CA LYS A 122 -14.40 5.20 -8.99
C LYS A 122 -13.30 4.25 -8.48
N PRO A 123 -12.84 3.29 -9.30
CA PRO A 123 -11.67 2.48 -8.96
C PRO A 123 -10.42 3.34 -8.77
N VAL A 124 -9.63 3.04 -7.73
CA VAL A 124 -8.44 3.79 -7.34
C VAL A 124 -7.15 3.19 -7.93
N THR A 125 -6.11 4.01 -8.04
CA THR A 125 -4.73 3.52 -8.11
C THR A 125 -4.26 3.23 -6.68
N ALA A 126 -3.96 1.97 -6.35
CA ALA A 126 -3.48 1.59 -5.02
C ALA A 126 -1.95 1.58 -4.99
N LEU A 127 -1.34 2.45 -4.19
CA LEU A 127 0.08 2.43 -3.87
C LEU A 127 0.26 1.96 -2.43
N GLY A 128 1.11 0.96 -2.22
CA GLY A 128 1.45 0.50 -0.88
C GLY A 128 2.94 0.25 -0.70
N HIS A 129 3.42 0.48 0.52
CA HIS A 129 4.80 0.19 0.91
C HIS A 129 4.83 -1.00 1.89
N SER A 130 5.76 -1.94 1.70
CA SER A 130 5.96 -3.08 2.59
C SER A 130 4.64 -3.85 2.83
N LEU A 131 4.16 -3.96 4.08
CA LEU A 131 2.85 -4.57 4.40
C LEU A 131 1.70 -3.90 3.62
N GLY A 132 1.73 -2.58 3.46
CA GLY A 132 0.77 -1.85 2.63
C GLY A 132 0.81 -2.24 1.15
N GLY A 133 2.00 -2.56 0.62
CA GLY A 133 2.15 -3.05 -0.76
C GLY A 133 1.55 -4.44 -0.95
N ARG A 134 1.69 -5.34 0.03
CA ARG A 134 0.95 -6.61 0.05
C ARG A 134 -0.55 -6.37 0.03
N ILE A 135 -1.05 -5.44 0.85
CA ILE A 135 -2.49 -5.11 0.89
C ILE A 135 -2.96 -4.53 -0.44
N ALA A 136 -2.19 -3.62 -1.05
CA ALA A 136 -2.52 -3.09 -2.38
C ALA A 136 -2.63 -4.20 -3.43
N TYR A 137 -1.72 -5.19 -3.41
CA TYR A 137 -1.80 -6.37 -4.27
C TYR A 137 -3.06 -7.21 -3.97
N HIS A 138 -3.39 -7.44 -2.69
CA HIS A 138 -4.59 -8.16 -2.31
C HIS A 138 -5.89 -7.45 -2.72
N MET A 139 -5.89 -6.14 -2.95
CA MET A 139 -7.06 -5.46 -3.53
C MET A 139 -7.39 -6.00 -4.93
N ALA A 140 -6.36 -6.24 -5.78
CA ALA A 140 -6.57 -6.86 -7.08
C ALA A 140 -6.94 -8.35 -6.94
N LEU A 141 -6.28 -9.08 -6.05
CA LEU A 141 -6.52 -10.49 -5.80
C LEU A 141 -7.96 -10.77 -5.29
N ARG A 142 -8.51 -9.85 -4.49
CA ARG A 142 -9.89 -9.94 -3.96
C ARG A 142 -10.91 -9.16 -4.78
N ASN A 143 -10.58 -8.74 -6.00
CA ASN A 143 -11.46 -8.01 -6.92
C ASN A 143 -12.07 -6.71 -6.35
N LEU A 144 -11.37 -6.03 -5.42
CA LEU A 144 -11.80 -4.72 -4.95
C LEU A 144 -11.69 -3.68 -6.07
N ALA A 145 -12.30 -2.50 -5.87
CA ALA A 145 -12.36 -1.42 -6.85
C ALA A 145 -10.99 -0.73 -7.05
N VAL A 146 -10.05 -1.45 -7.65
CA VAL A 146 -8.72 -0.96 -8.02
C VAL A 146 -8.56 -0.97 -9.53
N LYS A 147 -7.91 0.06 -10.10
CA LYS A 147 -7.59 0.16 -11.53
C LYS A 147 -6.11 -0.06 -11.84
N ARG A 148 -5.25 0.07 -10.84
CA ARG A 148 -3.80 -0.13 -10.92
C ARG A 148 -3.25 -0.43 -9.53
N VAL A 149 -2.24 -1.29 -9.44
CA VAL A 149 -1.51 -1.59 -8.21
C VAL A 149 -0.04 -1.22 -8.36
N ILE A 150 0.49 -0.47 -7.40
CA ILE A 150 1.91 -0.15 -7.25
C ILE A 150 2.34 -0.64 -5.87
N SER A 151 3.16 -1.68 -5.84
CA SER A 151 3.56 -2.39 -4.63
C SER A 151 5.06 -2.19 -4.41
N VAL A 152 5.46 -1.49 -3.35
CA VAL A 152 6.86 -1.11 -3.10
C VAL A 152 7.44 -1.90 -1.93
N GLY A 153 8.55 -2.61 -2.14
CA GLY A 153 9.27 -3.34 -1.10
C GLY A 153 8.40 -4.35 -0.33
N SER A 154 7.56 -5.11 -1.03
CA SER A 154 6.48 -5.88 -0.39
C SER A 154 6.87 -7.28 0.03
N PRO A 155 6.43 -7.73 1.23
CA PRO A 155 6.66 -9.07 1.73
C PRO A 155 5.70 -10.08 1.09
N ILE A 156 6.10 -10.71 -0.01
CA ILE A 156 5.25 -11.63 -0.79
C ILE A 156 5.35 -13.08 -0.29
N GLY A 157 6.51 -13.58 0.05
CA GLY A 157 6.70 -14.96 0.51
C GLY A 157 6.75 -15.09 2.04
N VAL A 158 6.62 -16.31 2.53
CA VAL A 158 6.92 -16.65 3.93
C VAL A 158 8.38 -16.34 4.29
N GLU A 159 9.23 -16.29 3.32
CA GLU A 159 10.65 -15.94 3.42
C GLU A 159 10.86 -14.47 3.85
N SER A 160 9.81 -13.64 3.74
CA SER A 160 9.79 -12.26 4.26
C SER A 160 9.46 -12.17 5.76
N ILE A 161 9.21 -13.30 6.42
CA ILE A 161 9.01 -13.35 7.87
C ILE A 161 10.35 -13.03 8.55
N PRO A 162 10.37 -12.11 9.54
CA PRO A 162 11.60 -11.73 10.20
C PRO A 162 12.36 -12.94 10.78
N LYS A 163 13.68 -12.97 10.59
CA LYS A 163 14.54 -14.01 11.17
C LYS A 163 14.36 -14.04 12.69
N GLY A 164 14.11 -15.23 13.24
CA GLY A 164 13.85 -15.42 14.66
C GLY A 164 12.38 -15.36 15.07
N ALA A 165 11.46 -14.99 14.17
CA ALA A 165 10.04 -15.24 14.39
C ALA A 165 9.78 -16.75 14.33
N THR A 166 9.12 -17.28 15.36
CA THR A 166 8.68 -18.68 15.35
C THR A 166 7.46 -18.80 14.45
N PHE A 167 7.58 -19.56 13.38
CA PHE A 167 6.45 -19.90 12.51
C PHE A 167 5.87 -21.23 12.99
N THR A 168 4.72 -21.17 13.63
CA THR A 168 4.04 -22.34 14.21
C THR A 168 3.00 -22.91 13.26
N GLU A 169 2.48 -24.10 13.57
CA GLU A 169 1.37 -24.70 12.79
C GLU A 169 0.13 -23.80 12.76
N LYS A 170 -0.15 -23.04 13.82
CA LYS A 170 -1.22 -22.03 13.83
C LYS A 170 -0.97 -20.88 12.87
N ASP A 171 0.28 -20.53 12.63
CA ASP A 171 0.64 -19.43 11.72
C ASP A 171 0.41 -19.82 10.25
N HIS A 172 0.41 -21.10 9.90
CA HIS A 172 -0.01 -21.58 8.59
C HIS A 172 -1.47 -21.22 8.27
N GLY A 173 -2.36 -21.29 9.26
CA GLY A 173 -3.75 -20.85 9.11
C GLY A 173 -3.84 -19.35 8.80
N TYR A 174 -3.13 -18.51 9.57
CA TYR A 174 -3.10 -17.06 9.33
C TYR A 174 -2.43 -16.69 8.00
N TRP A 175 -1.37 -17.42 7.61
CA TRP A 175 -0.74 -17.23 6.31
C TRP A 175 -1.69 -17.52 5.16
N LYS A 176 -2.44 -18.63 5.24
CA LYS A 176 -3.39 -19.03 4.21
C LYS A 176 -4.43 -17.95 3.90
N ASP A 177 -4.83 -17.17 4.91
CA ASP A 177 -5.78 -16.07 4.75
C ASP A 177 -5.22 -14.87 3.97
N ILE A 178 -3.90 -14.73 3.92
CA ILE A 178 -3.19 -13.64 3.25
C ILE A 178 -2.10 -14.15 2.31
N ASP A 179 -2.21 -15.38 1.82
CA ASP A 179 -1.28 -15.96 0.87
C ASP A 179 -1.41 -15.27 -0.49
N PRO A 180 -0.37 -14.54 -0.97
CA PRO A 180 -0.45 -13.83 -2.23
C PRO A 180 -0.39 -14.75 -3.46
N PHE A 181 -0.06 -16.02 -3.28
CA PHE A 181 -0.03 -17.03 -4.35
C PHE A 181 -1.37 -17.72 -4.56
N ALA A 182 -2.28 -17.63 -3.58
CA ALA A 182 -3.60 -18.26 -3.68
C ALA A 182 -4.58 -17.40 -4.48
N GLY A 183 -5.33 -18.01 -5.41
CA GLY A 183 -6.39 -17.34 -6.15
C GLY A 183 -5.91 -16.43 -7.30
N THR A 184 -4.67 -16.59 -7.74
CA THR A 184 -4.10 -15.78 -8.85
C THR A 184 -4.84 -15.96 -10.16
N GLU A 185 -5.51 -17.09 -10.38
CA GLU A 185 -6.36 -17.37 -11.56
C GLU A 185 -7.58 -16.46 -11.65
N SER A 186 -8.05 -15.90 -10.52
CA SER A 186 -9.21 -15.01 -10.44
C SER A 186 -8.83 -13.54 -10.19
N ILE A 187 -7.53 -13.22 -10.22
CA ILE A 187 -7.05 -11.87 -9.96
C ILE A 187 -7.63 -10.84 -10.96
N ARG A 188 -7.97 -9.66 -10.45
CA ARG A 188 -8.46 -8.56 -11.27
C ARG A 188 -7.44 -8.18 -12.35
N ARG A 189 -7.89 -8.12 -13.61
CA ARG A 189 -7.05 -7.78 -14.77
C ARG A 189 -6.76 -6.28 -14.84
N VAL A 190 -5.84 -5.84 -14.01
CA VAL A 190 -5.34 -4.46 -13.94
C VAL A 190 -3.81 -4.48 -13.99
N PRO A 191 -3.16 -3.38 -14.40
CA PRO A 191 -1.71 -3.27 -14.29
C PRO A 191 -1.23 -3.40 -12.84
N ILE A 192 -0.21 -4.24 -12.62
CA ILE A 192 0.42 -4.47 -11.33
C ILE A 192 1.92 -4.24 -11.48
N THR A 193 2.47 -3.26 -10.78
CA THR A 193 3.89 -2.96 -10.75
C THR A 193 4.46 -3.19 -9.36
N PHE A 194 5.45 -4.07 -9.24
CA PHE A 194 6.28 -4.18 -8.05
C PHE A 194 7.55 -3.35 -8.23
N ILE A 195 7.82 -2.44 -7.30
CA ILE A 195 9.05 -1.67 -7.22
C ILE A 195 9.85 -2.20 -6.04
N HIS A 196 11.09 -2.61 -6.28
CA HIS A 196 11.88 -3.31 -5.29
C HIS A 196 13.31 -2.81 -5.24
N GLY A 197 13.85 -2.62 -4.04
CA GLY A 197 15.24 -2.24 -3.87
C GLY A 197 16.18 -3.44 -4.06
N GLU A 198 17.22 -3.30 -4.87
CA GLU A 198 18.21 -4.35 -5.10
C GLU A 198 18.86 -4.85 -3.79
N LYS A 199 19.04 -3.94 -2.82
CA LYS A 199 19.66 -4.24 -1.51
C LYS A 199 18.63 -4.45 -0.40
N ASP A 200 17.37 -4.71 -0.73
CA ASP A 200 16.34 -5.01 0.27
C ASP A 200 16.65 -6.33 0.99
N LYS A 201 16.97 -6.22 2.28
CA LYS A 201 17.27 -7.38 3.14
C LYS A 201 16.07 -7.87 3.94
N VAL A 202 14.95 -7.16 3.85
CA VAL A 202 13.71 -7.48 4.56
C VAL A 202 12.80 -8.36 3.72
N CYS A 203 12.62 -7.97 2.45
CA CYS A 203 11.74 -8.66 1.52
C CYS A 203 12.57 -9.24 0.35
N PRO A 204 12.73 -10.56 0.24
CA PRO A 204 13.54 -11.15 -0.83
C PRO A 204 12.89 -10.98 -2.21
N LEU A 205 13.63 -10.45 -3.20
CA LEU A 205 13.17 -10.21 -4.57
C LEU A 205 12.63 -11.49 -5.24
N PHE A 206 13.28 -12.61 -5.04
CA PHE A 206 12.89 -13.88 -5.69
C PHE A 206 11.46 -14.31 -5.37
N THR A 207 10.87 -13.84 -4.26
CA THR A 207 9.47 -14.14 -3.93
C THR A 207 8.51 -13.42 -4.86
N ILE A 208 8.86 -12.22 -5.32
CA ILE A 208 8.08 -11.45 -6.30
C ILE A 208 8.26 -12.06 -7.70
N GLU A 209 9.47 -12.49 -8.06
CA GLU A 209 9.75 -13.17 -9.31
C GLU A 209 8.96 -14.49 -9.41
N ARG A 210 8.89 -15.26 -8.32
CA ARG A 210 8.06 -16.48 -8.25
C ARG A 210 6.58 -16.17 -8.44
N LEU A 211 6.08 -15.07 -7.84
CA LEU A 211 4.70 -14.62 -8.02
C LEU A 211 4.43 -14.21 -9.47
N GLN A 212 5.37 -13.50 -10.12
CA GLN A 212 5.26 -13.14 -11.52
C GLN A 212 5.17 -14.39 -12.42
N GLY A 213 6.00 -15.40 -12.16
CA GLY A 213 5.92 -16.68 -12.87
C GLY A 213 4.54 -17.31 -12.77
N LEU A 214 3.99 -17.39 -11.56
CA LEU A 214 2.65 -17.95 -11.32
C LEU A 214 1.55 -17.14 -12.03
N ILE A 215 1.61 -15.81 -11.98
CA ILE A 215 0.61 -14.95 -12.66
C ILE A 215 0.70 -15.11 -14.17
N ASN A 216 1.89 -15.19 -14.73
CA ASN A 216 2.07 -15.44 -16.18
C ASN A 216 1.45 -16.77 -16.61
N GLU A 217 1.44 -17.78 -15.74
CA GLU A 217 0.83 -19.09 -16.00
C GLU A 217 -0.68 -19.07 -15.82
N THR A 218 -1.19 -18.45 -14.73
CA THR A 218 -2.60 -18.55 -14.34
C THR A 218 -3.47 -17.40 -14.87
N SER A 219 -2.87 -16.23 -15.13
CA SER A 219 -3.56 -15.01 -15.57
C SER A 219 -2.68 -14.20 -16.55
N PRO A 220 -2.33 -14.73 -17.74
CA PRO A 220 -1.37 -14.12 -18.65
C PRO A 220 -1.81 -12.74 -19.19
N ASP A 221 -3.07 -12.40 -19.10
CA ASP A 221 -3.60 -11.08 -19.50
C ASP A 221 -3.31 -9.97 -18.47
N VAL A 222 -2.83 -10.32 -17.27
CA VAL A 222 -2.44 -9.34 -16.25
C VAL A 222 -1.09 -8.75 -16.61
N LYS A 223 -1.04 -7.43 -16.77
CA LYS A 223 0.23 -6.69 -16.98
C LYS A 223 0.98 -6.63 -15.64
N PHE A 224 1.86 -7.59 -15.42
CA PHE A 224 2.69 -7.67 -14.21
C PHE A 224 4.12 -7.24 -14.52
N ALA A 225 4.61 -6.22 -13.83
CA ALA A 225 5.96 -5.70 -13.99
C ALA A 225 6.74 -5.69 -12.67
N ILE A 226 8.04 -5.92 -12.74
CA ILE A 226 8.97 -5.75 -11.61
C ILE A 226 10.00 -4.69 -12.02
N LYS A 227 10.11 -3.62 -11.21
CA LYS A 227 11.13 -2.58 -11.35
C LYS A 227 12.12 -2.72 -10.19
N VAL A 228 13.32 -3.19 -10.47
CA VAL A 228 14.41 -3.28 -9.47
C VAL A 228 15.20 -1.98 -9.48
N ILE A 229 15.32 -1.35 -8.32
CA ILE A 229 16.02 -0.07 -8.15
C ILE A 229 17.42 -0.33 -7.61
N PRO A 230 18.47 -0.05 -8.41
CA PRO A 230 19.85 -0.27 -8.01
C PRO A 230 20.18 0.46 -6.69
N ASP A 231 20.99 -0.17 -5.87
CA ASP A 231 21.49 0.33 -4.58
C ASP A 231 20.43 0.68 -3.53
N ALA A 232 19.13 0.60 -3.84
CA ALA A 232 18.06 0.89 -2.90
C ALA A 232 17.83 -0.26 -1.91
N GLY A 233 17.50 0.09 -0.67
CA GLY A 233 17.11 -0.86 0.39
C GLY A 233 15.58 -1.02 0.47
N HIS A 234 15.09 -1.33 1.69
CA HIS A 234 13.67 -1.57 1.95
C HIS A 234 12.83 -0.29 2.09
N GLU A 235 13.44 0.78 2.60
CA GLU A 235 12.69 1.97 2.99
C GLU A 235 12.22 2.79 1.79
N LEU A 236 10.98 3.31 1.86
CA LEU A 236 10.39 4.17 0.84
C LEU A 236 10.98 5.60 0.97
N VAL A 237 12.22 5.74 0.54
CA VAL A 237 12.97 7.00 0.51
C VAL A 237 13.86 7.06 -0.72
N GLY A 238 14.29 8.25 -1.11
CA GLY A 238 15.26 8.46 -2.18
C GLY A 238 14.83 7.82 -3.51
N ALA A 239 15.63 6.90 -4.04
CA ALA A 239 15.40 6.29 -5.35
C ALA A 239 14.09 5.45 -5.41
N LEU A 240 13.72 4.76 -4.33
CA LEU A 240 12.45 4.01 -4.27
C LEU A 240 11.24 4.96 -4.29
N GLU A 241 11.30 6.05 -3.55
CA GLU A 241 10.25 7.06 -3.52
C GLU A 241 10.11 7.74 -4.90
N ALA A 242 11.23 8.10 -5.53
CA ALA A 242 11.26 8.67 -6.87
C ALA A 242 10.67 7.71 -7.92
N ALA A 243 11.00 6.42 -7.85
CA ALA A 243 10.45 5.41 -8.75
C ALA A 243 8.93 5.21 -8.53
N ALA A 244 8.47 5.23 -7.28
CA ALA A 244 7.04 5.16 -6.96
C ALA A 244 6.29 6.38 -7.47
N LEU A 245 6.87 7.58 -7.34
CA LEU A 245 6.29 8.81 -7.88
C LEU A 245 6.23 8.78 -9.41
N ALA A 246 7.31 8.38 -10.08
CA ALA A 246 7.32 8.25 -11.54
C ALA A 246 6.20 7.32 -12.02
N GLU A 247 6.04 6.15 -11.39
CA GLU A 247 4.98 5.20 -11.70
C GLU A 247 3.58 5.79 -11.48
N LEU A 248 3.39 6.61 -10.44
CA LEU A 248 2.12 7.30 -10.18
C LEU A 248 1.79 8.36 -11.24
N LEU A 249 2.80 8.99 -11.83
CA LEU A 249 2.65 10.09 -12.79
C LEU A 249 2.55 9.61 -14.25
N GLU A 250 2.96 8.38 -14.56
CA GLU A 250 2.88 7.77 -15.91
C GLU A 250 1.45 7.37 -16.32
N ALA A 251 0.42 7.62 -15.53
CA ALA A 251 -0.97 7.16 -15.74
C ALA A 251 -1.86 8.23 -16.36
#